data_cea5e5de1e41b0d61bd389dabc04eccb
#
_entry.id   cea5e5de1e41b0d61bd389dabc04eccb
#
_cell.length_a   1.000
_cell.length_b   1.000
_cell.length_c   1.000
_cell.angle_alpha   90.00
_cell.angle_beta   90.00
_cell.angle_gamma   90.00
#
_symmetry.space_group_name_H-M   'P 1'
#
loop_
_entity.id
_entity.type
_entity.pdbx_description
1 polymer ?
#
loop_
_entity_poly.entity_id
_entity_poly.type
_entity_poly.pdbx_seq_one_letter_code
_entity_poly.pdbx_strand_id
1 'polypeptide(L)'
;KNGTMWFVTDGNGIFKYNKGEFTHLTNKNGLTDNNTADILEDKQGNIWIGTFNGGVSKFDGKTYTNLTKDGIIAGVETYNFYEDSQGNIWFTAEGYGVYRYDGNNFKQFTTDDGLTSNVTLSILEDNKGQIWFGSWQGLCIFDGEQFVNARDKEPWTK
;
A
#
# COMPACT_ATOMS: atom_id res chain seq x y z
N LYS A 1 1.34 2.51 -16.70
CA LYS A 1 2.36 2.90 -17.71
C LYS A 1 1.93 2.40 -19.10
N ASN A 2 2.45 2.95 -20.18
CA ASN A 2 2.10 2.57 -21.57
C ASN A 2 0.60 2.65 -21.94
N GLY A 3 -0.18 3.52 -21.28
CA GLY A 3 -1.60 3.69 -21.51
C GLY A 3 -2.48 2.58 -20.96
N THR A 4 -1.92 1.66 -20.15
CA THR A 4 -2.69 0.69 -19.41
C THR A 4 -3.40 1.37 -18.24
N MET A 5 -4.69 1.09 -18.09
CA MET A 5 -5.49 1.50 -16.93
C MET A 5 -5.91 0.28 -16.14
N TRP A 6 -5.92 0.43 -14.82
CA TRP A 6 -6.32 -0.60 -13.88
C TRP A 6 -7.50 -0.10 -13.06
N PHE A 7 -8.49 -0.95 -12.86
CA PHE A 7 -9.69 -0.64 -12.10
C PHE A 7 -9.91 -1.72 -11.05
N VAL A 8 -9.96 -1.31 -9.79
CA VAL A 8 -10.36 -2.18 -8.67
C VAL A 8 -11.87 -2.13 -8.52
N THR A 9 -12.47 -3.23 -8.07
CA THR A 9 -13.91 -3.32 -7.87
C THR A 9 -14.27 -4.07 -6.59
N ASP A 10 -15.42 -3.75 -6.04
CA ASP A 10 -15.98 -4.48 -4.93
C ASP A 10 -16.66 -5.78 -5.44
N GLY A 11 -16.06 -6.92 -5.09
CA GLY A 11 -16.57 -8.26 -5.37
C GLY A 11 -16.29 -8.83 -6.77
N ASN A 12 -15.80 -8.02 -7.73
CA ASN A 12 -15.55 -8.48 -9.10
C ASN A 12 -14.06 -8.51 -9.50
N GLY A 13 -13.15 -8.32 -8.56
CA GLY A 13 -11.70 -8.32 -8.84
C GLY A 13 -11.23 -7.08 -9.59
N ILE A 14 -10.35 -7.25 -10.56
CA ILE A 14 -9.65 -6.17 -11.26
C ILE A 14 -9.94 -6.22 -12.75
N PHE A 15 -10.19 -5.05 -13.33
CA PHE A 15 -10.20 -4.87 -14.78
C PHE A 15 -8.97 -4.11 -15.23
N LYS A 16 -8.27 -4.67 -16.20
CA LYS A 16 -7.18 -4.04 -16.94
C LYS A 16 -7.68 -3.63 -18.31
N TYR A 17 -7.50 -2.38 -18.66
CA TYR A 17 -7.79 -1.87 -20.01
C TYR A 17 -6.51 -1.44 -20.70
N ASN A 18 -6.30 -1.91 -21.91
CA ASN A 18 -5.17 -1.50 -22.74
C ASN A 18 -5.56 -1.55 -24.24
N LYS A 19 -5.33 -0.43 -24.94
CA LYS A 19 -5.53 -0.33 -26.40
C LYS A 19 -6.89 -0.85 -26.93
N GLY A 20 -7.96 -0.60 -26.18
CA GLY A 20 -9.31 -1.04 -26.57
C GLY A 20 -9.74 -2.38 -26.02
N GLU A 21 -8.85 -3.13 -25.38
CA GLU A 21 -9.14 -4.47 -24.84
C GLU A 21 -9.25 -4.44 -23.31
N PHE A 22 -10.24 -5.18 -22.78
CA PHE A 22 -10.39 -5.42 -21.37
C PHE A 22 -9.91 -6.83 -21.02
N THR A 23 -9.13 -6.93 -19.95
CA THR A 23 -8.81 -8.19 -19.30
C THR A 23 -9.42 -8.17 -17.90
N HIS A 24 -10.11 -9.23 -17.52
CA HIS A 24 -10.73 -9.39 -16.21
C HIS A 24 -9.93 -10.38 -15.37
N LEU A 25 -9.47 -9.95 -14.22
CA LEU A 25 -8.65 -10.73 -13.29
C LEU A 25 -9.41 -10.93 -11.97
N THR A 26 -9.47 -12.18 -11.53
CA THR A 26 -10.18 -12.60 -10.33
C THR A 26 -9.33 -13.56 -9.50
N ASN A 27 -9.87 -14.06 -8.39
CA ASN A 27 -9.23 -15.11 -7.59
C ASN A 27 -8.93 -16.39 -8.42
N LYS A 28 -9.67 -16.65 -9.51
CA LYS A 28 -9.38 -17.74 -10.46
C LYS A 28 -8.07 -17.52 -11.24
N ASN A 29 -7.60 -16.27 -11.31
CA ASN A 29 -6.36 -15.89 -11.96
C ASN A 29 -5.20 -15.68 -10.97
N GLY A 30 -5.43 -15.86 -9.65
CA GLY A 30 -4.41 -15.76 -8.63
C GLY A 30 -4.54 -14.57 -7.67
N LEU A 31 -5.60 -13.72 -7.79
CA LEU A 31 -5.88 -12.71 -6.77
C LEU A 31 -6.21 -13.38 -5.43
N THR A 32 -5.85 -12.72 -4.34
CA THR A 32 -6.16 -13.18 -2.97
C THR A 32 -7.65 -13.15 -2.68
N ASP A 33 -8.33 -12.11 -3.16
CA ASP A 33 -9.77 -11.88 -3.01
C ASP A 33 -10.28 -11.02 -4.18
N ASN A 34 -11.58 -11.14 -4.51
CA ASN A 34 -12.23 -10.31 -5.51
C ASN A 34 -12.70 -8.94 -5.00
N ASN A 35 -12.77 -8.76 -3.67
CA ASN A 35 -13.03 -7.47 -3.04
C ASN A 35 -11.72 -6.68 -2.99
N THR A 36 -11.40 -6.02 -4.10
CA THR A 36 -10.15 -5.27 -4.23
C THR A 36 -10.32 -3.84 -3.72
N ALA A 37 -9.37 -3.38 -2.90
CA ALA A 37 -9.42 -2.10 -2.22
C ALA A 37 -8.53 -1.05 -2.91
N ASP A 38 -7.32 -1.43 -3.33
CA ASP A 38 -6.36 -0.50 -3.92
C ASP A 38 -5.40 -1.23 -4.87
N ILE A 39 -4.77 -0.47 -5.77
CA ILE A 39 -3.82 -0.98 -6.77
C ILE A 39 -2.74 0.05 -7.10
N LEU A 40 -1.50 -0.41 -7.17
CA LEU A 40 -0.35 0.40 -7.58
C LEU A 40 0.47 -0.34 -8.64
N GLU A 41 0.84 0.32 -9.73
CA GLU A 41 1.90 -0.11 -10.65
C GLU A 41 3.21 0.59 -10.27
N ASP A 42 4.18 -0.15 -9.72
CA ASP A 42 5.46 0.40 -9.30
C ASP A 42 6.37 0.77 -10.50
N LYS A 43 7.50 1.44 -10.22
CA LYS A 43 8.45 1.87 -11.27
C LYS A 43 9.05 0.70 -12.04
N GLN A 44 9.14 -0.47 -11.44
CA GLN A 44 9.61 -1.71 -12.05
C GLN A 44 8.56 -2.42 -12.91
N GLY A 45 7.28 -2.00 -12.81
CA GLY A 45 6.15 -2.57 -13.53
C GLY A 45 5.47 -3.72 -12.80
N ASN A 46 5.79 -3.95 -11.52
CA ASN A 46 5.01 -4.86 -10.70
C ASN A 46 3.68 -4.21 -10.31
N ILE A 47 2.65 -5.03 -10.16
CA ILE A 47 1.34 -4.59 -9.71
C ILE A 47 1.13 -5.06 -8.27
N TRP A 48 0.94 -4.11 -7.39
CA TRP A 48 0.59 -4.32 -5.98
C TRP A 48 -0.92 -4.19 -5.84
N ILE A 49 -1.54 -5.13 -5.16
CA ILE A 49 -2.99 -5.25 -5.07
C ILE A 49 -3.36 -5.49 -3.61
N GLY A 50 -4.14 -4.57 -3.07
CA GLY A 50 -4.75 -4.68 -1.75
C GLY A 50 -6.20 -5.13 -1.85
N THR A 51 -6.64 -5.89 -0.87
CA THR A 51 -8.01 -6.41 -0.79
C THR A 51 -8.59 -6.19 0.60
N PHE A 52 -9.91 -6.29 0.71
CA PHE A 52 -10.59 -6.19 2.00
C PHE A 52 -10.51 -7.46 2.86
N ASN A 53 -10.30 -8.65 2.24
CA ASN A 53 -10.35 -9.91 2.99
C ASN A 53 -9.16 -10.85 2.70
N GLY A 54 -8.32 -10.54 1.72
CA GLY A 54 -7.25 -11.42 1.28
C GLY A 54 -5.83 -10.85 1.47
N GLY A 55 -5.73 -9.61 1.99
CA GLY A 55 -4.45 -8.93 2.19
C GLY A 55 -3.81 -8.46 0.89
N VAL A 56 -2.50 -8.67 0.75
CA VAL A 56 -1.67 -8.16 -0.35
C VAL A 56 -1.24 -9.24 -1.31
N SER A 57 -1.44 -8.97 -2.60
CA SER A 57 -0.80 -9.69 -3.72
C SER A 57 0.17 -8.78 -4.47
N LYS A 58 1.28 -9.36 -4.93
CA LYS A 58 2.19 -8.72 -5.89
C LYS A 58 2.21 -9.56 -7.18
N PHE A 59 2.04 -8.91 -8.33
CA PHE A 59 2.13 -9.52 -9.65
C PHE A 59 3.32 -8.94 -10.40
N ASP A 60 4.25 -9.77 -10.83
CA ASP A 60 5.49 -9.37 -11.51
C ASP A 60 5.38 -9.36 -13.05
N GLY A 61 4.16 -9.51 -13.57
CA GLY A 61 3.88 -9.66 -15.00
C GLY A 61 3.72 -11.12 -15.44
N LYS A 62 4.06 -12.09 -14.58
CA LYS A 62 3.96 -13.54 -14.84
C LYS A 62 3.30 -14.29 -13.69
N THR A 63 3.71 -13.99 -12.47
CA THR A 63 3.36 -14.74 -11.25
C THR A 63 2.75 -13.82 -10.20
N TYR A 64 1.72 -14.32 -9.53
CA TYR A 64 1.21 -13.72 -8.30
C TYR A 64 1.94 -14.31 -7.10
N THR A 65 2.44 -13.43 -6.22
CA THR A 65 2.90 -13.77 -4.87
C THR A 65 1.86 -13.26 -3.88
N ASN A 66 1.34 -14.15 -3.05
CA ASN A 66 0.35 -13.81 -2.04
C ASN A 66 1.06 -13.55 -0.70
N LEU A 67 1.43 -12.31 -0.45
CA LEU A 67 2.27 -11.93 0.69
C LEU A 67 1.61 -12.21 2.05
N THR A 68 0.30 -12.06 2.15
CA THR A 68 -0.44 -12.33 3.39
C THR A 68 -0.63 -13.82 3.63
N LYS A 69 -1.06 -14.57 2.61
CA LYS A 69 -1.23 -16.02 2.71
C LYS A 69 0.10 -16.74 2.97
N ASP A 70 1.18 -16.23 2.39
CA ASP A 70 2.52 -16.77 2.57
C ASP A 70 3.15 -16.36 3.92
N GLY A 71 2.41 -15.63 4.77
CA GLY A 71 2.82 -15.25 6.13
C GLY A 71 3.87 -14.15 6.19
N ILE A 72 4.10 -13.43 5.09
CA ILE A 72 5.07 -12.31 5.02
C ILE A 72 4.46 -11.05 5.61
N ILE A 73 3.16 -10.81 5.37
CA ILE A 73 2.40 -9.65 5.82
C ILE A 73 1.25 -10.12 6.71
N ALA A 74 1.06 -9.46 7.86
CA ALA A 74 -0.12 -9.61 8.69
C ALA A 74 -1.22 -8.63 8.24
N GLY A 75 -2.48 -8.97 8.55
CA GLY A 75 -3.65 -8.16 8.18
C GLY A 75 -4.24 -8.57 6.84
N VAL A 76 -5.56 -8.60 6.79
CA VAL A 76 -6.32 -9.04 5.61
C VAL A 76 -6.92 -7.88 4.83
N GLU A 77 -7.09 -6.73 5.49
CA GLU A 77 -7.57 -5.50 4.86
C GLU A 77 -6.38 -4.56 4.61
N THR A 78 -6.07 -4.33 3.33
CA THR A 78 -4.87 -3.58 2.91
C THR A 78 -5.19 -2.62 1.79
N TYR A 79 -4.66 -1.40 1.90
CA TYR A 79 -4.88 -0.29 0.96
C TYR A 79 -3.80 0.79 1.11
N ASN A 80 -3.98 1.94 0.41
CA ASN A 80 -3.06 3.09 0.42
C ASN A 80 -1.65 2.74 -0.03
N PHE A 81 -1.51 2.06 -1.16
CA PHE A 81 -0.19 1.83 -1.74
C PHE A 81 0.42 3.14 -2.22
N TYR A 82 1.67 3.35 -1.87
CA TYR A 82 2.45 4.50 -2.29
C TYR A 82 3.90 4.09 -2.60
N GLU A 83 4.42 4.47 -3.76
CA GLU A 83 5.84 4.33 -4.09
C GLU A 83 6.54 5.66 -3.86
N ASP A 84 7.48 5.69 -2.91
CA ASP A 84 8.24 6.89 -2.60
C ASP A 84 9.31 7.21 -3.66
N SER A 85 9.94 8.37 -3.52
CA SER A 85 10.99 8.83 -4.44
C SER A 85 12.21 7.90 -4.46
N GLN A 86 12.45 7.16 -3.39
CA GLN A 86 13.53 6.19 -3.25
C GLN A 86 13.18 4.81 -3.84
N GLY A 87 11.90 4.59 -4.22
CA GLY A 87 11.40 3.33 -4.77
C GLY A 87 10.93 2.33 -3.72
N ASN A 88 10.79 2.75 -2.45
CA ASN A 88 10.13 1.91 -1.47
C ASN A 88 8.63 1.89 -1.71
N ILE A 89 8.00 0.75 -1.47
CA ILE A 89 6.55 0.61 -1.51
C ILE A 89 6.01 0.63 -0.09
N TRP A 90 5.17 1.60 0.18
CA TRP A 90 4.45 1.75 1.43
C TRP A 90 3.00 1.33 1.26
N PHE A 91 2.42 0.71 2.25
CA PHE A 91 0.99 0.39 2.29
C PHE A 91 0.50 0.19 3.72
N THR A 92 -0.80 0.25 3.91
CA THR A 92 -1.44 0.10 5.20
C THR A 92 -2.11 -1.28 5.30
N ALA A 93 -2.02 -1.90 6.49
CA ALA A 93 -2.80 -3.08 6.85
C ALA A 93 -3.62 -2.71 8.09
N GLU A 94 -4.95 -2.71 7.97
CA GLU A 94 -5.84 -2.21 9.01
C GLU A 94 -5.64 -2.96 10.33
N GLY A 95 -5.41 -2.18 11.41
CA GLY A 95 -5.10 -2.69 12.73
C GLY A 95 -3.67 -3.19 12.93
N TYR A 96 -2.90 -3.33 11.85
CA TYR A 96 -1.50 -3.81 11.87
C TYR A 96 -0.48 -2.72 11.56
N GLY A 97 -0.93 -1.49 11.28
CA GLY A 97 -0.06 -0.34 11.00
C GLY A 97 0.35 -0.22 9.54
N VAL A 98 1.61 0.15 9.30
CA VAL A 98 2.16 0.43 7.98
C VAL A 98 3.29 -0.53 7.66
N TYR A 99 3.34 -0.98 6.44
CA TYR A 99 4.45 -1.75 5.90
C TYR A 99 5.25 -0.94 4.90
N ARG A 100 6.58 -1.13 4.91
CA ARG A 100 7.50 -0.66 3.87
C ARG A 100 8.23 -1.83 3.26
N TYR A 101 8.24 -1.90 1.94
CA TYR A 101 9.07 -2.80 1.15
C TYR A 101 10.19 -2.02 0.48
N ASP A 102 11.45 -2.37 0.73
CA ASP A 102 12.65 -1.68 0.23
C ASP A 102 13.22 -2.30 -1.07
N GLY A 103 12.47 -3.22 -1.67
CA GLY A 103 12.93 -4.00 -2.83
C GLY A 103 13.39 -5.42 -2.46
N ASN A 104 13.76 -5.66 -1.20
CA ASN A 104 14.24 -6.94 -0.69
C ASN A 104 13.47 -7.41 0.55
N ASN A 105 13.21 -6.50 1.50
CA ASN A 105 12.67 -6.82 2.81
C ASN A 105 11.41 -6.03 3.08
N PHE A 106 10.51 -6.62 3.87
CA PHE A 106 9.38 -5.92 4.46
C PHE A 106 9.72 -5.50 5.88
N LYS A 107 9.40 -4.27 6.24
CA LYS A 107 9.43 -3.77 7.61
C LYS A 107 8.03 -3.28 7.98
N GLN A 108 7.51 -3.77 9.10
CA GLN A 108 6.27 -3.30 9.71
C GLN A 108 6.58 -2.20 10.70
N PHE A 109 5.68 -1.22 10.76
CA PHE A 109 5.70 -0.13 11.73
C PHE A 109 4.33 -0.03 12.40
N THR A 110 4.35 0.16 13.70
CA THR A 110 3.16 0.24 14.56
C THR A 110 3.21 1.46 15.46
N THR A 111 2.27 1.56 16.39
CA THR A 111 2.30 2.59 17.44
C THR A 111 3.55 2.50 18.31
N ASP A 112 4.19 1.34 18.43
CA ASP A 112 5.46 1.17 19.15
C ASP A 112 6.63 1.86 18.44
N ASP A 113 6.51 2.10 17.13
CA ASP A 113 7.48 2.82 16.29
C ASP A 113 7.10 4.32 16.16
N GLY A 114 6.10 4.79 16.89
CA GLY A 114 5.66 6.19 16.91
C GLY A 114 4.51 6.53 15.95
N LEU A 115 3.88 5.55 15.27
CA LEU A 115 2.63 5.81 14.56
C LEU A 115 1.58 6.34 15.54
N THR A 116 0.79 7.32 15.10
CA THR A 116 -0.31 7.86 15.91
C THR A 116 -1.47 6.87 16.06
N SER A 117 -1.59 5.91 15.14
CA SER A 117 -2.56 4.79 15.20
C SER A 117 -2.13 3.69 14.24
N ASN A 118 -2.45 2.42 14.56
CA ASN A 118 -2.30 1.30 13.63
C ASN A 118 -3.36 1.27 12.51
N VAL A 119 -4.27 2.26 12.48
CA VAL A 119 -5.21 2.50 11.38
C VAL A 119 -4.78 3.76 10.66
N THR A 120 -4.08 3.59 9.55
CA THR A 120 -3.57 4.69 8.70
C THR A 120 -4.44 4.80 7.44
N LEU A 121 -4.86 6.00 7.11
CA LEU A 121 -5.84 6.31 6.06
C LEU A 121 -5.22 6.93 4.81
N SER A 122 -4.01 7.45 4.91
CA SER A 122 -3.33 8.11 3.78
C SER A 122 -1.82 8.11 3.95
N ILE A 123 -1.12 8.06 2.82
CA ILE A 123 0.33 8.16 2.73
C ILE A 123 0.66 9.18 1.64
N LEU A 124 1.58 10.09 1.91
CA LEU A 124 2.01 11.11 0.97
C LEU A 124 3.48 11.45 1.18
N GLU A 125 4.24 11.62 0.12
CA GLU A 125 5.57 12.22 0.14
C GLU A 125 5.47 13.69 -0.27
N ASP A 126 6.06 14.59 0.53
CA ASP A 126 6.12 16.00 0.21
C ASP A 126 7.29 16.33 -0.75
N ASN A 127 7.38 17.58 -1.17
CA ASN A 127 8.42 18.03 -2.11
C ASN A 127 9.84 18.08 -1.50
N LYS A 128 9.98 17.75 -0.21
CA LYS A 128 11.26 17.61 0.49
C LYS A 128 11.65 16.15 0.70
N GLY A 129 10.83 15.19 0.22
CA GLY A 129 11.02 13.76 0.40
C GLY A 129 10.62 13.25 1.79
N GLN A 130 9.84 14.01 2.56
CA GLN A 130 9.29 13.54 3.83
C GLN A 130 8.02 12.75 3.56
N ILE A 131 7.91 11.57 4.19
CA ILE A 131 6.71 10.74 4.08
C ILE A 131 5.77 11.05 5.24
N TRP A 132 4.55 11.43 4.90
CA TRP A 132 3.48 11.81 5.81
C TRP A 132 2.43 10.73 5.88
N PHE A 133 1.92 10.47 7.09
CA PHE A 133 0.89 9.48 7.35
C PHE A 133 -0.26 10.11 8.12
N GLY A 134 -1.44 10.07 7.50
CA GLY A 134 -2.69 10.46 8.15
C GLY A 134 -3.37 9.22 8.73
N SER A 135 -3.72 9.26 10.01
CA SER A 135 -4.38 8.16 10.71
C SER A 135 -5.58 8.64 11.53
N TRP A 136 -6.31 7.72 12.13
CA TRP A 136 -7.47 8.07 12.97
C TRP A 136 -7.12 8.98 14.16
N GLN A 137 -5.89 8.91 14.68
CA GLN A 137 -5.49 9.67 15.86
C GLN A 137 -4.53 10.81 15.54
N GLY A 138 -4.37 11.17 14.28
CA GLY A 138 -3.60 12.32 13.88
C GLY A 138 -2.67 12.10 12.73
N LEU A 139 -1.67 12.96 12.65
CA LEU A 139 -0.71 13.04 11.56
C LEU A 139 0.69 12.75 12.09
N CYS A 140 1.44 11.90 11.43
CA CYS A 140 2.85 11.67 11.72
C CYS A 140 3.72 11.71 10.45
N ILE A 141 5.01 11.88 10.67
CA ILE A 141 6.04 11.95 9.63
C ILE A 141 7.05 10.86 9.91
N PHE A 142 7.47 10.15 8.88
CA PHE A 142 8.60 9.24 8.96
C PHE A 142 9.91 10.02 8.76
N ASP A 143 10.83 9.95 9.73
CA ASP A 143 12.11 10.66 9.69
C ASP A 143 13.27 9.85 9.08
N GLY A 144 12.97 8.62 8.63
CA GLY A 144 13.94 7.67 8.10
C GLY A 144 14.14 6.45 9.01
N GLU A 145 13.87 6.57 10.30
CA GLU A 145 14.00 5.50 11.31
C GLU A 145 12.70 5.20 12.04
N GLN A 146 12.00 6.24 12.46
CA GLN A 146 10.79 6.17 13.29
C GLN A 146 9.73 7.19 12.83
N PHE A 147 8.55 7.06 13.39
CA PHE A 147 7.49 8.04 13.19
C PHE A 147 7.51 9.07 14.31
N VAL A 148 7.35 10.33 13.94
CA VAL A 148 7.23 11.46 14.86
C VAL A 148 5.90 12.16 14.64
N ASN A 149 5.24 12.56 15.73
CA ASN A 149 3.98 13.27 15.63
C ASN A 149 4.20 14.61 14.91
N ALA A 150 3.41 14.92 13.90
CA ALA A 150 3.53 16.16 13.13
C ALA A 150 3.25 17.41 13.98
N ARG A 151 2.48 17.29 15.06
CA ARG A 151 2.22 18.39 16.00
C ARG A 151 3.46 18.84 16.76
N ASP A 152 4.45 17.95 16.91
CA ASP A 152 5.69 18.23 17.63
C ASP A 152 6.74 18.92 16.72
N LYS A 153 6.45 19.02 15.41
CA LYS A 153 7.27 19.75 14.44
C LYS A 153 6.57 21.05 14.06
N GLU A 154 7.15 22.20 14.45
CA GLU A 154 6.65 23.51 13.97
C GLU A 154 6.49 23.52 12.43
N PRO A 155 5.45 24.17 11.89
CA PRO A 155 4.82 25.42 12.33
C PRO A 155 3.36 25.31 12.82
N TRP A 156 2.89 24.15 13.27
CA TRP A 156 1.48 23.91 13.62
C TRP A 156 1.08 24.40 15.03
N THR A 157 2.05 24.85 15.82
CA THR A 157 1.81 25.46 17.13
C THR A 157 1.50 26.96 16.97
N LYS A 158 0.25 27.28 16.69
CA LYS A 158 -0.34 28.60 16.96
C LYS A 158 -1.60 28.43 17.76
#